data_da42e5080586fd39fa9473afd186b68f
#
_entry.id   da42e5080586fd39fa9473afd186b68f
#
_cell.length_a   1.000
_cell.length_b   1.000
_cell.length_c   1.000
_cell.angle_alpha   90.00
_cell.angle_beta   90.00
_cell.angle_gamma   90.00
#
_symmetry.space_group_name_H-M   'P 1'
#
loop_
_entity.id
_entity.type
_entity.pdbx_description
1 polymer ?
#
loop_
_entity_poly.entity_id
_entity_poly.type
_entity_poly.pdbx_seq_one_letter_code
_entity_poly.pdbx_strand_id
1 'polypeptide(L)'
;MTTDRDKKQSASEPTRRDFLYLTTGMAGAVGAVAVAWPFIDQMRPDASTLALASIEVDVSSLEPGMSLTAKWRGKPIFIRNRTPEEVKAADEVPLSDLKDPIARNANLPADAQATGMDRSAGKDKENWIVMIGSCTHLGCIPLGQAGEYNGWFCPCHGSVYDTAGRIRKGPAPTNLAIPAYSFVSDKVIKIG
;
A
#
# COMPACT_ATOMS: atom_id res chain seq x y z
N MET A 1 -55.79 39.85 -12.84
CA MET A 1 -56.43 38.72 -13.54
C MET A 1 -55.75 38.63 -14.91
N THR A 2 -54.62 37.96 -14.99
CA THR A 2 -53.84 37.77 -16.19
C THR A 2 -53.63 36.28 -16.38
N THR A 3 -54.31 35.77 -17.36
CA THR A 3 -54.29 34.36 -17.80
C THR A 3 -52.95 33.98 -18.33
N ASP A 4 -52.34 33.03 -17.63
CA ASP A 4 -51.13 32.32 -18.07
C ASP A 4 -51.54 31.40 -19.24
N ARG A 5 -51.08 31.75 -20.45
CA ARG A 5 -51.25 30.90 -21.62
C ARG A 5 -50.16 29.87 -21.64
N ASP A 6 -50.51 28.66 -21.28
CA ASP A 6 -49.75 27.44 -21.60
C ASP A 6 -49.32 27.44 -23.07
N LYS A 7 -48.03 27.75 -23.30
CA LYS A 7 -47.36 27.45 -24.57
C LYS A 7 -47.09 25.94 -24.58
N LYS A 8 -48.10 25.18 -24.97
CA LYS A 8 -47.92 23.79 -25.41
C LYS A 8 -47.00 23.84 -26.63
N GLN A 9 -45.69 23.58 -26.42
CA GLN A 9 -44.77 23.36 -27.52
C GLN A 9 -45.27 22.13 -28.27
N SER A 10 -45.88 22.34 -29.40
CA SER A 10 -46.19 21.27 -30.37
C SER A 10 -44.87 20.70 -30.82
N ALA A 11 -44.56 19.46 -30.38
CA ALA A 11 -43.46 18.71 -30.95
C ALA A 11 -43.75 18.54 -32.45
N SER A 12 -42.96 19.18 -33.29
CA SER A 12 -43.03 18.99 -34.74
C SER A 12 -42.80 17.54 -35.07
N GLU A 13 -43.58 16.99 -35.99
CA GLU A 13 -43.38 15.61 -36.44
C GLU A 13 -41.96 15.45 -37.00
N PRO A 14 -41.24 14.33 -36.66
CA PRO A 14 -39.88 14.08 -37.08
C PRO A 14 -39.78 14.04 -38.62
N THR A 15 -38.93 14.85 -39.16
CA THR A 15 -38.70 14.92 -40.60
C THR A 15 -37.62 13.90 -41.07
N ARG A 16 -37.56 13.64 -42.40
CA ARG A 16 -36.46 12.83 -42.98
C ARG A 16 -35.09 13.41 -42.63
N ARG A 17 -34.98 14.73 -42.52
CA ARG A 17 -33.77 15.42 -42.14
C ARG A 17 -33.37 15.11 -40.68
N ASP A 18 -34.33 15.10 -39.76
CA ASP A 18 -34.08 14.77 -38.34
C ASP A 18 -33.62 13.33 -38.19
N PHE A 19 -34.20 12.41 -38.97
CA PHE A 19 -33.74 11.04 -39.02
C PHE A 19 -32.28 10.92 -39.48
N LEU A 20 -31.88 11.64 -40.55
CA LEU A 20 -30.50 11.61 -41.05
C LEU A 20 -29.52 12.22 -40.02
N TYR A 21 -29.90 13.31 -39.35
CA TYR A 21 -29.06 13.87 -38.31
C TYR A 21 -28.90 12.90 -37.11
N LEU A 22 -29.96 12.25 -36.69
CA LEU A 22 -29.92 11.32 -35.59
C LEU A 22 -29.07 10.08 -35.94
N THR A 23 -29.26 9.52 -37.11
CA THR A 23 -28.48 8.34 -37.53
C THR A 23 -27.00 8.65 -37.72
N THR A 24 -26.67 9.84 -38.31
CA THR A 24 -25.27 10.28 -38.44
C THR A 24 -24.64 10.56 -37.07
N GLY A 25 -25.39 11.22 -36.17
CA GLY A 25 -24.94 11.44 -34.80
C GLY A 25 -24.67 10.17 -34.03
N MET A 26 -25.55 9.16 -34.17
CA MET A 26 -25.36 7.86 -33.56
C MET A 26 -24.15 7.12 -34.14
N ALA A 27 -24.01 7.10 -35.46
CA ALA A 27 -22.85 6.50 -36.14
C ALA A 27 -21.54 7.18 -35.73
N GLY A 28 -21.55 8.51 -35.63
CA GLY A 28 -20.42 9.31 -35.14
C GLY A 28 -20.06 8.98 -33.68
N ALA A 29 -21.06 8.85 -32.81
CA ALA A 29 -20.84 8.47 -31.41
C ALA A 29 -20.24 7.06 -31.26
N VAL A 30 -20.76 6.09 -32.02
CA VAL A 30 -20.21 4.72 -32.04
C VAL A 30 -18.77 4.74 -32.57
N GLY A 31 -18.49 5.48 -33.64
CA GLY A 31 -17.14 5.62 -34.17
C GLY A 31 -16.17 6.26 -33.16
N ALA A 32 -16.62 7.30 -32.46
CA ALA A 32 -15.81 7.94 -31.41
C ALA A 32 -15.47 6.99 -30.25
N VAL A 33 -16.45 6.21 -29.79
CA VAL A 33 -16.23 5.19 -28.75
C VAL A 33 -15.27 4.10 -29.25
N ALA A 34 -15.44 3.62 -30.47
CA ALA A 34 -14.58 2.59 -31.07
C ALA A 34 -13.12 3.07 -31.19
N VAL A 35 -12.90 4.36 -31.52
CA VAL A 35 -11.56 4.95 -31.58
C VAL A 35 -10.99 5.20 -30.20
N ALA A 36 -11.80 5.64 -29.22
CA ALA A 36 -11.34 5.91 -27.86
C ALA A 36 -11.01 4.64 -27.08
N TRP A 37 -11.68 3.53 -27.35
CA TRP A 37 -11.54 2.27 -26.64
C TRP A 37 -10.09 1.76 -26.54
N PRO A 38 -9.31 1.64 -27.63
CA PRO A 38 -7.93 1.19 -27.59
C PRO A 38 -7.03 2.06 -26.68
N PHE A 39 -7.27 3.37 -26.63
CA PHE A 39 -6.52 4.28 -25.76
C PHE A 39 -6.82 4.07 -24.28
N ILE A 40 -8.05 3.71 -23.95
CA ILE A 40 -8.44 3.34 -22.59
C ILE A 40 -7.88 1.95 -22.25
N ASP A 41 -7.98 0.99 -23.17
CA ASP A 41 -7.55 -0.39 -22.92
C ASP A 41 -6.03 -0.52 -22.74
N GLN A 42 -5.22 0.27 -23.44
CA GLN A 42 -3.77 0.29 -23.23
C GLN A 42 -3.32 0.89 -21.88
N MET A 43 -4.22 1.52 -21.12
CA MET A 43 -3.95 1.96 -19.74
C MET A 43 -4.06 0.81 -18.72
N ARG A 44 -4.51 -0.36 -19.12
CA ARG A 44 -4.55 -1.54 -18.24
C ARG A 44 -3.13 -1.99 -17.89
N PRO A 45 -2.91 -2.44 -16.64
CA PRO A 45 -1.65 -3.08 -16.27
C PRO A 45 -1.38 -4.28 -17.20
N ASP A 46 -0.17 -4.38 -17.71
CA ASP A 46 0.21 -5.53 -18.53
C ASP A 46 0.39 -6.81 -17.69
N ALA A 47 0.47 -7.97 -18.37
CA ALA A 47 0.60 -9.26 -17.71
C ALA A 47 1.89 -9.37 -16.87
N SER A 48 2.98 -8.67 -17.23
CA SER A 48 4.23 -8.68 -16.47
C SER A 48 4.07 -7.95 -15.14
N THR A 49 3.34 -6.83 -15.13
CA THR A 49 3.01 -6.09 -13.91
C THR A 49 2.13 -6.92 -12.97
N LEU A 50 1.16 -7.66 -13.54
CA LEU A 50 0.28 -8.53 -12.76
C LEU A 50 1.03 -9.77 -12.23
N ALA A 51 1.96 -10.34 -12.99
CA ALA A 51 2.80 -11.46 -12.56
C ALA A 51 3.71 -11.08 -11.39
N LEU A 52 4.10 -9.81 -11.28
CA LEU A 52 4.89 -9.28 -10.15
C LEU A 52 4.01 -8.75 -9.00
N ALA A 53 2.71 -9.01 -9.03
CA ALA A 53 1.78 -8.54 -8.00
C ALA A 53 2.09 -9.13 -6.62
N SER A 54 2.59 -10.37 -6.57
CA SER A 54 3.04 -11.03 -5.33
C SER A 54 4.39 -11.72 -5.55
N ILE A 55 5.12 -11.91 -4.45
CA ILE A 55 6.36 -12.71 -4.39
C ILE A 55 6.26 -13.70 -3.25
N GLU A 56 6.93 -14.84 -3.39
CA GLU A 56 7.15 -15.80 -2.30
C GLU A 56 8.62 -15.75 -1.89
N VAL A 57 8.86 -15.69 -0.60
CA VAL A 57 10.19 -15.56 0.00
C VAL A 57 10.41 -16.72 0.97
N ASP A 58 11.45 -17.51 0.72
CA ASP A 58 11.89 -18.56 1.62
C ASP A 58 12.65 -17.94 2.80
N VAL A 59 12.15 -18.18 4.01
CA VAL A 59 12.73 -17.70 5.27
C VAL A 59 13.28 -18.83 6.14
N SER A 60 13.41 -20.03 5.57
CA SER A 60 13.84 -21.24 6.31
C SER A 60 15.26 -21.11 6.91
N SER A 61 16.11 -20.27 6.32
CA SER A 61 17.49 -20.03 6.77
C SER A 61 17.63 -18.84 7.73
N LEU A 62 16.52 -18.14 8.07
CA LEU A 62 16.60 -17.01 8.97
C LEU A 62 16.49 -17.46 10.44
N GLU A 63 17.61 -17.52 11.11
CA GLU A 63 17.68 -17.72 12.56
C GLU A 63 17.28 -16.45 13.33
N PRO A 64 16.91 -16.54 14.62
CA PRO A 64 16.63 -15.37 15.45
C PRO A 64 17.79 -14.35 15.41
N GLY A 65 17.47 -13.09 15.18
CA GLY A 65 18.44 -12.02 14.98
C GLY A 65 18.88 -11.79 13.53
N MET A 66 18.50 -12.66 12.58
CA MET A 66 18.83 -12.50 11.17
C MET A 66 17.78 -11.69 10.40
N SER A 67 18.22 -11.07 9.31
CA SER A 67 17.37 -10.28 8.41
C SER A 67 17.64 -10.63 6.97
N LEU A 68 16.58 -10.56 6.15
CA LEU A 68 16.63 -10.70 4.69
C LEU A 68 15.99 -9.47 4.05
N THR A 69 16.53 -9.05 2.92
CA THR A 69 15.91 -8.01 2.09
C THR A 69 15.48 -8.60 0.76
N ALA A 70 14.17 -8.61 0.52
CA ALA A 70 13.59 -8.99 -0.77
C ALA A 70 13.21 -7.74 -1.57
N LYS A 71 12.99 -7.88 -2.87
CA LYS A 71 12.50 -6.79 -3.73
C LYS A 71 11.08 -7.08 -4.19
N TRP A 72 10.14 -6.19 -3.90
CA TRP A 72 8.76 -6.28 -4.34
C TRP A 72 8.26 -4.94 -4.87
N ARG A 73 7.68 -4.94 -6.07
CA ARG A 73 7.18 -3.73 -6.75
C ARG A 73 8.19 -2.57 -6.75
N GLY A 74 9.48 -2.89 -6.97
CA GLY A 74 10.55 -1.90 -6.99
C GLY A 74 11.00 -1.37 -5.62
N LYS A 75 10.39 -1.80 -4.51
CA LYS A 75 10.74 -1.40 -3.15
C LYS A 75 11.44 -2.54 -2.41
N PRO A 76 12.41 -2.24 -1.53
CA PRO A 76 12.97 -3.24 -0.64
C PRO A 76 11.94 -3.62 0.44
N ILE A 77 11.84 -4.90 0.73
CA ILE A 77 11.07 -5.46 1.83
C ILE A 77 12.05 -6.03 2.85
N PHE A 78 12.01 -5.52 4.05
CA PHE A 78 12.76 -6.05 5.17
C PHE A 78 11.96 -7.17 5.83
N ILE A 79 12.57 -8.33 5.96
CA ILE A 79 12.04 -9.48 6.70
C ILE A 79 13.04 -9.77 7.79
N ARG A 80 12.61 -9.74 9.05
CA ARG A 80 13.48 -10.02 10.20
C ARG A 80 12.84 -11.02 11.13
N ASN A 81 13.64 -12.00 11.53
CA ASN A 81 13.35 -12.89 12.65
C ASN A 81 13.96 -12.25 13.90
N ARG A 82 13.13 -11.55 14.68
CA ARG A 82 13.56 -10.81 15.89
C ARG A 82 13.94 -11.77 17.00
N THR A 83 14.90 -11.36 17.83
CA THR A 83 15.18 -12.05 19.09
C THR A 83 14.09 -11.80 20.13
N PRO A 84 13.96 -12.65 21.17
CA PRO A 84 13.00 -12.39 22.26
C PRO A 84 13.21 -11.04 22.94
N GLU A 85 14.45 -10.57 23.05
CA GLU A 85 14.80 -9.27 23.62
C GLU A 85 14.27 -8.12 22.75
N GLU A 86 14.35 -8.26 21.42
CA GLU A 86 13.83 -7.27 20.48
C GLU A 86 12.29 -7.21 20.51
N VAL A 87 11.63 -8.33 20.65
CA VAL A 87 10.17 -8.41 20.81
C VAL A 87 9.78 -7.72 22.12
N LYS A 88 10.40 -8.09 23.23
CA LYS A 88 10.15 -7.51 24.54
C LYS A 88 10.39 -5.98 24.55
N ALA A 89 11.51 -5.52 24.00
CA ALA A 89 11.82 -4.09 23.88
C ALA A 89 10.78 -3.31 23.07
N ALA A 90 10.16 -3.96 22.06
CA ALA A 90 9.07 -3.34 21.32
C ALA A 90 7.77 -3.26 22.14
N ASP A 91 7.46 -4.26 22.94
CA ASP A 91 6.24 -4.33 23.75
C ASP A 91 6.28 -3.39 24.96
N GLU A 92 7.48 -3.14 25.51
CA GLU A 92 7.68 -2.22 26.64
C GLU A 92 7.49 -0.74 26.30
N VAL A 93 7.37 -0.39 25.01
CA VAL A 93 7.20 1.01 24.58
C VAL A 93 5.73 1.44 24.68
N PRO A 94 5.39 2.41 25.54
CA PRO A 94 4.03 2.96 25.61
C PRO A 94 3.63 3.62 24.29
N LEU A 95 2.37 3.47 23.90
CA LEU A 95 1.84 4.11 22.69
C LEU A 95 1.92 5.64 22.74
N SER A 96 1.85 6.24 23.94
CA SER A 96 2.00 7.68 24.18
C SER A 96 3.37 8.21 23.75
N ASP A 97 4.39 7.36 23.74
CA ASP A 97 5.77 7.75 23.42
C ASP A 97 6.07 7.60 21.92
N LEU A 98 5.09 7.13 21.14
CA LEU A 98 5.22 6.95 19.72
C LEU A 98 4.81 8.22 18.97
N LYS A 99 5.63 8.64 18.02
CA LYS A 99 5.33 9.75 17.12
C LYS A 99 4.16 9.42 16.19
N ASP A 100 4.05 8.16 15.77
CA ASP A 100 2.94 7.63 14.98
C ASP A 100 2.32 6.43 15.73
N PRO A 101 1.16 6.61 16.38
CA PRO A 101 0.50 5.57 17.16
C PRO A 101 -0.24 4.54 16.29
N ILE A 102 -0.27 4.72 14.95
CA ILE A 102 -0.98 3.84 14.01
C ILE A 102 -0.04 2.74 13.52
N ALA A 103 -0.52 1.49 13.49
CA ALA A 103 0.27 0.33 13.08
C ALA A 103 0.82 0.40 11.64
N ARG A 104 0.14 1.08 10.72
CA ARG A 104 0.48 1.11 9.28
C ARG A 104 0.64 -0.30 8.71
N ASN A 105 -0.25 -1.21 9.11
CA ASN A 105 -0.24 -2.63 8.75
C ASN A 105 -1.41 -2.94 7.82
N ALA A 106 -1.12 -3.30 6.56
CA ALA A 106 -2.15 -3.60 5.57
C ALA A 106 -2.95 -4.89 5.86
N ASN A 107 -2.53 -5.68 6.87
CA ASN A 107 -3.22 -6.90 7.29
C ASN A 107 -4.21 -6.64 8.43
N LEU A 108 -4.30 -5.41 8.94
CA LEU A 108 -5.15 -4.99 10.06
C LEU A 108 -6.04 -3.82 9.67
N PRO A 109 -7.05 -3.46 10.47
CA PRO A 109 -7.82 -2.24 10.29
C PRO A 109 -6.92 -1.00 10.24
N ALA A 110 -7.33 0.02 9.49
CA ALA A 110 -6.51 1.22 9.25
C ALA A 110 -6.20 2.03 10.52
N ASP A 111 -6.99 1.87 11.56
CA ASP A 111 -6.88 2.52 12.88
C ASP A 111 -6.18 1.64 13.93
N ALA A 112 -5.69 0.45 13.54
CA ALA A 112 -4.94 -0.43 14.44
C ALA A 112 -3.75 0.30 15.07
N GLN A 113 -3.53 0.06 16.36
CA GLN A 113 -2.49 0.73 17.14
C GLN A 113 -1.11 0.12 16.87
N ALA A 114 -0.06 0.93 16.97
CA ALA A 114 1.31 0.49 16.74
C ALA A 114 1.89 -0.29 17.93
N THR A 115 1.16 -1.29 18.45
CA THR A 115 1.68 -2.21 19.47
C THR A 115 2.78 -3.10 18.88
N GLY A 116 3.62 -3.72 19.71
CA GLY A 116 4.61 -4.70 19.26
C GLY A 116 3.96 -5.87 18.51
N MET A 117 2.80 -6.32 19.00
CA MET A 117 1.98 -7.38 18.40
C MET A 117 1.43 -6.97 17.01
N ASP A 118 0.75 -5.81 16.91
CA ASP A 118 0.12 -5.36 15.67
C ASP A 118 1.14 -4.98 14.58
N ARG A 119 2.38 -4.80 14.99
CA ARG A 119 3.51 -4.56 14.09
C ARG A 119 4.27 -5.84 13.73
N SER A 120 3.91 -6.99 14.30
CA SER A 120 4.48 -8.32 14.04
C SER A 120 3.63 -9.14 13.06
N ALA A 121 4.02 -10.38 12.83
CA ALA A 121 3.21 -11.35 12.08
C ALA A 121 2.04 -11.93 12.90
N GLY A 122 1.74 -11.33 14.06
CA GLY A 122 0.64 -11.71 14.93
C GLY A 122 0.99 -12.81 15.92
N LYS A 123 -0.05 -13.33 16.57
CA LYS A 123 0.07 -14.33 17.62
C LYS A 123 0.83 -15.57 17.13
N ASP A 124 1.71 -16.10 17.95
CA ASP A 124 2.60 -17.25 17.69
C ASP A 124 3.71 -17.00 16.65
N LYS A 125 3.80 -15.76 16.12
CA LYS A 125 4.83 -15.31 15.17
C LYS A 125 5.32 -13.89 15.47
N GLU A 126 5.32 -13.51 16.75
CA GLU A 126 5.70 -12.18 17.23
C GLU A 126 7.16 -11.82 16.90
N ASN A 127 7.99 -12.85 16.70
CA ASN A 127 9.37 -12.68 16.27
C ASN A 127 9.50 -12.20 14.81
N TRP A 128 8.50 -12.42 13.97
CA TRP A 128 8.56 -12.04 12.57
C TRP A 128 8.04 -10.63 12.33
N ILE A 129 8.82 -9.85 11.59
CA ILE A 129 8.41 -8.54 11.08
C ILE A 129 8.70 -8.46 9.58
N VAL A 130 7.71 -7.98 8.83
CA VAL A 130 7.78 -7.79 7.38
C VAL A 130 7.38 -6.34 7.09
N MET A 131 8.26 -5.53 6.51
CA MET A 131 7.96 -4.12 6.26
C MET A 131 8.65 -3.59 5.01
N ILE A 132 8.09 -2.54 4.47
CA ILE A 132 8.68 -1.81 3.35
C ILE A 132 9.90 -1.03 3.88
N GLY A 133 11.09 -1.38 3.40
CA GLY A 133 12.36 -0.79 3.79
C GLY A 133 12.62 0.57 3.14
N SER A 134 11.62 1.45 3.14
CA SER A 134 11.70 2.79 2.57
C SER A 134 11.34 3.80 3.64
N CYS A 135 12.29 4.68 3.99
CA CYS A 135 12.10 5.73 4.98
C CYS A 135 10.93 6.64 4.58
N THR A 136 10.00 6.83 5.51
CA THR A 136 8.76 7.59 5.26
C THR A 136 9.00 9.10 5.14
N HIS A 137 10.24 9.58 5.34
CA HIS A 137 10.59 10.97 5.07
C HIS A 137 10.68 11.24 3.56
N LEU A 138 11.67 10.67 2.86
CA LEU A 138 11.93 10.90 1.43
C LEU A 138 12.36 9.61 0.68
N GLY A 139 12.05 8.44 1.20
CA GLY A 139 12.23 7.17 0.49
C GLY A 139 13.63 6.54 0.55
N CYS A 140 14.58 7.08 1.32
CA CYS A 140 15.89 6.43 1.52
C CYS A 140 15.73 5.05 2.16
N ILE A 141 16.67 4.15 1.93
CA ILE A 141 16.68 2.80 2.52
C ILE A 141 17.38 2.88 3.89
N PRO A 142 16.69 2.62 5.02
CA PRO A 142 17.31 2.62 6.34
C PRO A 142 18.26 1.42 6.51
N LEU A 143 19.31 1.62 7.29
CA LEU A 143 20.24 0.58 7.71
C LEU A 143 19.64 -0.21 8.87
N GLY A 144 19.62 -1.53 8.75
CA GLY A 144 19.13 -2.42 9.81
C GLY A 144 20.12 -2.56 10.97
N GLN A 145 19.60 -2.90 12.15
CA GLN A 145 20.38 -3.10 13.38
C GLN A 145 21.26 -1.88 13.73
N ALA A 146 20.70 -0.70 13.50
CA ALA A 146 21.40 0.56 13.68
C ALA A 146 20.52 1.59 14.41
N GLY A 147 21.18 2.61 14.96
CA GLY A 147 20.53 3.66 15.75
C GLY A 147 20.32 3.27 17.21
N GLU A 148 19.83 4.21 17.99
CA GLU A 148 19.71 4.13 19.45
C GLU A 148 18.75 3.03 19.94
N TYR A 149 17.87 2.53 19.09
CA TYR A 149 16.84 1.54 19.43
C TYR A 149 17.09 0.16 18.81
N ASN A 150 18.30 -0.11 18.30
CA ASN A 150 18.68 -1.37 17.64
C ASN A 150 17.74 -1.82 16.53
N GLY A 151 17.01 -0.88 15.94
CA GLY A 151 16.07 -1.12 14.85
C GLY A 151 16.65 -0.72 13.49
N TRP A 152 16.16 0.39 12.94
CA TRP A 152 16.62 0.91 11.65
C TRP A 152 16.98 2.39 11.74
N PHE A 153 18.11 2.73 11.15
CA PHE A 153 18.59 4.10 11.06
C PHE A 153 18.65 4.57 9.61
N CYS A 154 18.01 5.69 9.31
CA CYS A 154 18.08 6.32 8.00
C CYS A 154 19.19 7.39 7.99
N PRO A 155 20.33 7.16 7.29
CA PRO A 155 21.47 8.08 7.34
C PRO A 155 21.22 9.38 6.58
N CYS A 156 20.19 9.45 5.71
CA CYS A 156 19.94 10.63 4.90
C CYS A 156 19.62 11.86 5.75
N HIS A 157 18.76 11.73 6.78
CA HIS A 157 18.34 12.85 7.64
C HIS A 157 18.15 12.42 9.09
N GLY A 158 18.72 11.29 9.50
CA GLY A 158 18.74 10.88 10.91
C GLY A 158 17.43 10.35 11.47
N SER A 159 16.53 9.81 10.64
CA SER A 159 15.34 9.12 11.17
C SER A 159 15.73 7.78 11.81
N VAL A 160 15.24 7.53 13.04
CA VAL A 160 15.52 6.32 13.81
C VAL A 160 14.21 5.59 14.09
N TYR A 161 14.19 4.31 13.74
CA TYR A 161 13.08 3.41 13.98
C TYR A 161 13.48 2.34 14.99
N ASP A 162 12.54 1.86 15.79
CA ASP A 162 12.77 0.78 16.74
C ASP A 162 12.69 -0.63 16.09
N THR A 163 12.81 -1.68 16.89
CA THR A 163 12.79 -3.08 16.47
C THR A 163 11.44 -3.54 15.89
N ALA A 164 10.37 -2.74 16.05
CA ALA A 164 9.08 -2.93 15.41
C ALA A 164 8.87 -2.01 14.18
N GLY A 165 9.91 -1.27 13.74
CA GLY A 165 9.85 -0.34 12.62
C GLY A 165 9.02 0.91 12.89
N ARG A 166 8.81 1.28 14.18
CA ARG A 166 8.10 2.48 14.57
C ARG A 166 9.07 3.66 14.64
N ILE A 167 8.65 4.80 14.10
CA ILE A 167 9.46 6.02 14.14
C ILE A 167 9.60 6.52 15.57
N ARG A 168 10.83 6.73 16.03
CA ARG A 168 11.16 7.22 17.36
C ARG A 168 11.78 8.61 17.33
N LYS A 169 12.66 8.88 16.35
CA LYS A 169 13.36 10.17 16.19
C LYS A 169 13.52 10.54 14.72
N GLY A 170 13.69 11.81 14.47
CA GLY A 170 14.01 12.36 13.15
C GLY A 170 12.80 12.85 12.36
N PRO A 171 13.01 13.27 11.10
CA PRO A 171 11.98 13.94 10.30
C PRO A 171 10.92 13.03 9.71
N ALA A 172 11.10 11.70 9.70
CA ALA A 172 10.10 10.78 9.18
C ALA A 172 8.76 10.97 9.92
N PRO A 173 7.63 11.08 9.19
CA PRO A 173 6.33 11.36 9.79
C PRO A 173 5.64 10.11 10.36
N THR A 174 5.88 8.94 9.77
CA THR A 174 5.14 7.71 10.09
C THR A 174 6.06 6.51 10.26
N ASN A 175 5.49 5.45 10.83
CA ASN A 175 6.12 4.14 10.93
C ASN A 175 6.41 3.56 9.53
N LEU A 176 7.38 2.63 9.42
CA LEU A 176 7.60 1.87 8.18
C LEU A 176 6.34 1.05 7.87
N ALA A 177 5.82 1.13 6.66
CA ALA A 177 4.59 0.45 6.30
C ALA A 177 4.80 -1.07 6.23
N ILE A 178 3.81 -1.82 6.70
CA ILE A 178 3.74 -3.27 6.59
C ILE A 178 2.84 -3.60 5.39
N PRO A 179 3.35 -4.28 4.35
CA PRO A 179 2.56 -4.66 3.19
C PRO A 179 1.55 -5.76 3.53
N ALA A 180 0.60 -6.02 2.66
CA ALA A 180 -0.19 -7.24 2.74
C ALA A 180 0.74 -8.44 2.54
N TYR A 181 0.69 -9.40 3.45
CA TYR A 181 1.45 -10.64 3.37
C TYR A 181 0.77 -11.76 4.16
N SER A 182 1.15 -12.99 3.88
CA SER A 182 0.71 -14.17 4.63
C SER A 182 1.82 -15.23 4.68
N PHE A 183 1.83 -16.05 5.72
CA PHE A 183 2.65 -17.25 5.76
C PHE A 183 1.93 -18.35 4.97
N VAL A 184 2.53 -18.82 3.88
CA VAL A 184 2.07 -19.98 3.11
C VAL A 184 2.44 -21.26 3.86
N SER A 185 3.58 -21.23 4.53
CA SER A 185 4.07 -22.26 5.46
C SER A 185 4.95 -21.58 6.50
N ASP A 186 5.44 -22.34 7.49
CA ASP A 186 6.39 -21.79 8.50
C ASP A 186 7.70 -21.28 7.88
N LYS A 187 7.98 -21.67 6.64
CA LYS A 187 9.23 -21.35 5.92
C LYS A 187 9.07 -20.42 4.73
N VAL A 188 7.83 -20.10 4.34
CA VAL A 188 7.57 -19.30 3.14
C VAL A 188 6.56 -18.19 3.44
N ILE A 189 6.97 -16.95 3.14
CA ILE A 189 6.13 -15.76 3.22
C ILE A 189 5.75 -15.33 1.82
N LYS A 190 4.45 -15.17 1.56
CA LYS A 190 3.92 -14.54 0.36
C LYS A 190 3.61 -13.08 0.67
N ILE A 191 4.08 -12.17 -0.21
CA ILE A 191 3.92 -10.71 -0.07
C ILE A 191 3.17 -10.20 -1.31
N GLY A 192 2.04 -9.52 -1.08
CA GLY A 192 1.15 -9.00 -2.12
C GLY A 192 -0.10 -9.81 -2.37
#